data_8b83c900e42177d4ffff9b574eb4db5b
#
_entry.id   8b83c900e42177d4ffff9b574eb4db5b
#
_cell.length_a   1.000
_cell.length_b   1.000
_cell.length_c   1.000
_cell.angle_alpha   90.00
_cell.angle_beta   90.00
_cell.angle_gamma   90.00
#
_symmetry.space_group_name_H-M   'P 1'
#
loop_
_entity.id
_entity.type
_entity.pdbx_description
1 polymer ?
#
loop_
_entity_poly.entity_id
_entity_poly.type
_entity_poly.pdbx_seq_one_letter_code
_entity_poly.pdbx_strand_id
1 'polypeptide(L)'
;VVGAVTWDTCAYTARYVMKKLKGQDAQLYSDFNLQPEFVRMSRRPGIGRQYYDDHPDLYDHEYINLSTDVGGLKFRPPRYYDRLFDIDQPEQMAQIKAVRKRMAAAQEDAKSRRSTLDAYERLAVEEASTAARIKSLERKL
;
A
#
# COMPACT_ATOMS: atom_id res chain seq x y z
N VAL A 1 -20.70 0.94 -21.10
CA VAL A 1 -19.59 1.79 -21.58
C VAL A 1 -18.31 1.20 -21.04
N VAL A 2 -17.47 0.62 -21.91
CA VAL A 2 -16.15 0.12 -21.54
C VAL A 2 -15.20 1.32 -21.62
N GLY A 3 -14.81 1.86 -20.48
CA GLY A 3 -13.83 2.96 -20.41
C GLY A 3 -12.40 2.44 -20.63
N ALA A 4 -11.48 3.33 -20.96
CA ALA A 4 -10.06 3.00 -21.04
C ALA A 4 -9.53 2.50 -19.69
N VAL A 5 -8.66 1.50 -19.73
CA VAL A 5 -7.99 0.98 -18.53
C VAL A 5 -6.88 1.97 -18.15
N THR A 6 -7.10 2.73 -17.10
CA THR A 6 -6.15 3.68 -16.52
C THR A 6 -5.77 3.23 -15.10
N TRP A 7 -4.70 3.83 -14.54
CA TRP A 7 -4.35 3.62 -13.14
C TRP A 7 -5.54 3.92 -12.20
N ASP A 8 -6.25 5.01 -12.43
CA ASP A 8 -7.35 5.44 -11.58
C ASP A 8 -8.52 4.47 -11.63
N THR A 9 -8.88 3.96 -12.83
CA THR A 9 -9.94 2.96 -12.97
C THR A 9 -9.55 1.63 -12.32
N CYS A 10 -8.29 1.20 -12.42
CA CYS A 10 -7.79 0.01 -11.73
C CYS A 10 -7.80 0.19 -10.21
N ALA A 11 -7.31 1.32 -9.71
CA ALA A 11 -7.27 1.62 -8.28
C ALA A 11 -8.69 1.75 -7.69
N TYR A 12 -9.62 2.33 -8.42
CA TYR A 12 -11.02 2.42 -8.03
C TYR A 12 -11.64 1.02 -7.90
N THR A 13 -11.51 0.20 -8.95
CA THR A 13 -12.05 -1.15 -8.97
C THR A 13 -11.47 -2.02 -7.84
N ALA A 14 -10.16 -1.95 -7.62
CA ALA A 14 -9.49 -2.69 -6.55
C ALA A 14 -10.02 -2.31 -5.15
N ARG A 15 -10.24 -1.00 -4.91
CA ARG A 15 -10.83 -0.52 -3.64
C ARG A 15 -12.25 -1.03 -3.45
N TYR A 16 -13.04 -1.06 -4.52
CA TYR A 16 -14.43 -1.50 -4.47
C TYR A 16 -14.55 -2.99 -4.15
N VAL A 17 -13.74 -3.81 -4.83
CA VAL A 17 -13.71 -5.27 -4.62
C VAL A 17 -13.24 -5.65 -3.21
N MET A 18 -12.39 -4.83 -2.59
CA MET A 18 -11.87 -5.08 -1.24
C MET A 18 -12.71 -4.44 -0.12
N LYS A 19 -13.79 -3.72 -0.48
CA LYS A 19 -14.63 -3.03 0.50
C LYS A 19 -15.48 -4.06 1.24
N LYS A 20 -15.34 -4.08 2.57
CA LYS A 20 -16.13 -4.92 3.48
C LYS A 20 -16.85 -4.03 4.48
N LEU A 21 -18.01 -4.48 4.92
CA LEU A 21 -18.68 -3.86 6.05
C LEU A 21 -17.82 -3.99 7.32
N LYS A 22 -17.71 -2.92 8.08
CA LYS A 22 -16.89 -2.85 9.29
C LYS A 22 -17.64 -2.17 10.43
N GLY A 23 -17.18 -2.35 11.66
CA GLY A 23 -17.80 -1.76 12.83
C GLY A 23 -19.18 -2.34 13.09
N GLN A 24 -20.15 -1.51 13.43
CA GLN A 24 -21.53 -1.93 13.75
C GLN A 24 -22.23 -2.58 12.55
N ASP A 25 -21.94 -2.12 11.33
CA ASP A 25 -22.54 -2.68 10.11
C ASP A 25 -22.07 -4.12 9.83
N ALA A 26 -20.95 -4.56 10.42
CA ALA A 26 -20.50 -5.95 10.29
C ALA A 26 -21.46 -6.96 10.94
N GLN A 27 -22.33 -6.52 11.87
CA GLN A 27 -23.37 -7.37 12.48
C GLN A 27 -24.39 -7.85 11.44
N LEU A 28 -24.60 -7.10 10.37
CA LEU A 28 -25.51 -7.49 9.28
C LEU A 28 -25.15 -8.85 8.68
N TYR A 29 -23.86 -9.22 8.66
CA TYR A 29 -23.46 -10.56 8.17
C TYR A 29 -24.03 -11.66 9.07
N SER A 30 -24.00 -11.48 10.38
CA SER A 30 -24.55 -12.43 11.36
C SER A 30 -26.06 -12.44 11.34
N ASP A 31 -26.69 -11.25 11.32
CA ASP A 31 -28.14 -11.09 11.39
C ASP A 31 -28.86 -11.71 10.18
N PHE A 32 -28.25 -11.63 9.03
CA PHE A 32 -28.78 -12.19 7.79
C PHE A 32 -28.12 -13.51 7.35
N ASN A 33 -27.29 -14.11 8.21
CA ASN A 33 -26.52 -15.34 7.92
C ASN A 33 -25.75 -15.26 6.58
N LEU A 34 -25.17 -14.09 6.30
CA LEU A 34 -24.39 -13.85 5.10
C LEU A 34 -22.91 -14.10 5.36
N GLN A 35 -22.21 -14.66 4.39
CA GLN A 35 -20.75 -14.74 4.45
C GLN A 35 -20.16 -13.39 4.04
N PRO A 36 -19.18 -12.86 4.81
CA PRO A 36 -18.46 -11.66 4.40
C PRO A 36 -17.79 -11.83 3.04
N GLU A 37 -17.72 -10.75 2.28
CA GLU A 37 -17.02 -10.74 1.00
C GLU A 37 -15.58 -11.19 1.18
N PHE A 38 -15.12 -12.06 0.35
CA PHE A 38 -13.75 -12.54 0.34
C PHE A 38 -13.10 -12.38 -1.03
N VAL A 39 -11.82 -12.10 -1.04
CA VAL A 39 -11.04 -11.95 -2.25
C VAL A 39 -10.18 -13.21 -2.42
N ARG A 40 -10.34 -13.89 -3.52
CA ARG A 40 -9.42 -14.94 -3.97
C ARG A 40 -8.51 -14.37 -5.05
N MET A 41 -7.22 -14.38 -4.79
CA MET A 41 -6.22 -13.99 -5.78
C MET A 41 -5.48 -15.24 -6.28
N SER A 42 -5.09 -15.23 -7.56
CA SER A 42 -4.20 -16.23 -8.11
C SER A 42 -2.88 -16.25 -7.32
N ARG A 43 -2.43 -17.43 -6.92
CA ARG A 43 -1.18 -17.62 -6.17
C ARG A 43 -0.13 -18.38 -6.94
N ARG A 44 -0.52 -19.11 -7.99
CA ARG A 44 0.38 -20.00 -8.74
C ARG A 44 0.00 -20.03 -10.23
N PRO A 45 0.65 -19.21 -11.06
CA PRO A 45 1.50 -18.07 -10.70
C PRO A 45 0.68 -16.94 -10.10
N GLY A 46 1.31 -16.11 -9.25
CA GLY A 46 0.68 -14.88 -8.73
C GLY A 46 0.47 -13.87 -9.85
N ILE A 47 -0.57 -13.04 -9.71
CA ILE A 47 -0.79 -11.91 -10.63
C ILE A 47 0.46 -11.02 -10.65
N GLY A 48 0.97 -10.72 -11.85
CA GLY A 48 2.17 -9.93 -12.04
C GLY A 48 3.49 -10.72 -12.00
N ARG A 49 3.47 -12.06 -11.88
CA ARG A 49 4.69 -12.86 -11.94
C ARG A 49 5.46 -12.62 -13.24
N GLN A 50 4.78 -12.65 -14.36
CA GLN A 50 5.40 -12.40 -15.65
C GLN A 50 6.04 -11.02 -15.73
N TYR A 51 5.40 -9.99 -15.18
CA TYR A 51 5.99 -8.65 -15.13
C TYR A 51 7.32 -8.63 -14.38
N TYR A 52 7.42 -9.36 -13.25
CA TYR A 52 8.67 -9.48 -12.51
C TYR A 52 9.76 -10.19 -13.33
N ASP A 53 9.41 -11.25 -14.04
CA ASP A 53 10.35 -12.03 -14.86
C ASP A 53 10.83 -11.22 -16.10
N ASP A 54 9.97 -10.37 -16.65
CA ASP A 54 10.27 -9.52 -17.82
C ASP A 54 11.07 -8.24 -17.44
N HIS A 55 11.13 -7.88 -16.15
CA HIS A 55 11.80 -6.67 -15.66
C HIS A 55 12.86 -7.00 -14.59
N PRO A 56 14.02 -7.55 -15.00
CA PRO A 56 15.10 -7.88 -14.05
C PRO A 56 15.70 -6.63 -13.38
N ASP A 57 15.56 -5.46 -14.01
CA ASP A 57 15.99 -4.14 -13.54
C ASP A 57 15.10 -3.51 -12.47
N LEU A 58 14.02 -4.21 -12.08
CA LEU A 58 13.02 -3.69 -11.13
C LEU A 58 13.61 -3.20 -9.80
N TYR A 59 14.71 -3.80 -9.35
CA TYR A 59 15.40 -3.47 -8.10
C TYR A 59 16.66 -2.63 -8.27
N ASP A 60 16.98 -2.19 -9.49
CA ASP A 60 18.05 -1.21 -9.74
C ASP A 60 17.64 0.18 -9.22
N HIS A 61 16.33 0.39 -9.06
CA HIS A 61 15.76 1.62 -8.53
C HIS A 61 14.90 1.39 -7.28
N GLU A 62 14.92 2.34 -6.35
CA GLU A 62 14.13 2.23 -5.10
C GLU A 62 12.62 2.34 -5.34
N TYR A 63 12.22 3.03 -6.40
CA TYR A 63 10.82 3.33 -6.71
C TYR A 63 10.49 3.07 -8.17
N ILE A 64 9.31 2.53 -8.38
CA ILE A 64 8.67 2.47 -9.68
C ILE A 64 7.99 3.82 -9.93
N ASN A 65 8.34 4.48 -11.02
CA ASN A 65 7.71 5.73 -11.43
C ASN A 65 6.56 5.42 -12.39
N LEU A 66 5.36 5.84 -12.01
CA LEU A 66 4.18 5.73 -12.86
C LEU A 66 3.78 7.12 -13.35
N SER A 67 3.72 7.29 -14.66
CA SER A 67 3.21 8.51 -15.26
C SER A 67 1.68 8.47 -15.29
N THR A 68 1.05 9.55 -14.85
CA THR A 68 -0.40 9.75 -14.90
C THR A 68 -0.71 11.10 -15.57
N ASP A 69 -1.94 11.29 -16.00
CA ASP A 69 -2.37 12.54 -16.65
C ASP A 69 -2.21 13.78 -15.76
N VAL A 70 -2.16 13.59 -14.45
CA VAL A 70 -2.06 14.66 -13.43
C VAL A 70 -0.63 14.81 -12.89
N GLY A 71 0.30 13.91 -13.27
CA GLY A 71 1.69 13.93 -12.80
C GLY A 71 2.24 12.54 -12.55
N GLY A 72 3.47 12.45 -12.01
CA GLY A 72 4.14 11.19 -11.69
C GLY A 72 3.83 10.70 -10.29
N LEU A 73 3.55 9.42 -10.16
CA LEU A 73 3.43 8.72 -8.88
C LEU A 73 4.64 7.80 -8.67
N LYS A 74 5.12 7.72 -7.42
CA LYS A 74 6.23 6.85 -7.02
C LYS A 74 5.72 5.78 -6.07
N PHE A 75 6.00 4.53 -6.41
CA PHE A 75 5.65 3.38 -5.58
C PHE A 75 6.88 2.52 -5.32
N ARG A 76 6.98 1.97 -4.13
CA ARG A 76 7.90 0.88 -3.87
C ARG A 76 7.40 -0.40 -4.54
N PRO A 77 8.29 -1.30 -4.96
CA PRO A 77 7.87 -2.60 -5.43
C PRO A 77 6.93 -3.28 -4.43
N PRO A 78 5.88 -3.98 -4.91
CA PRO A 78 4.96 -4.71 -4.03
C PRO A 78 5.70 -5.78 -3.21
N ARG A 79 5.20 -6.08 -2.01
CA ARG A 79 5.77 -7.13 -1.14
C ARG A 79 5.84 -8.51 -1.82
N TYR A 80 5.01 -8.74 -2.82
CA TYR A 80 5.06 -9.96 -3.62
C TYR A 80 6.40 -10.06 -4.36
N TYR A 81 6.83 -8.99 -5.00
CA TYR A 81 8.12 -8.92 -5.70
C TYR A 81 9.30 -8.91 -4.71
N ASP A 82 9.17 -8.23 -3.56
CA ASP A 82 10.20 -8.29 -2.52
C ASP A 82 10.47 -9.75 -2.09
N ARG A 83 9.43 -10.60 -2.01
CA ARG A 83 9.59 -12.02 -1.68
C ARG A 83 10.22 -12.84 -2.80
N LEU A 84 9.88 -12.55 -4.05
CA LEU A 84 10.50 -13.21 -5.19
C LEU A 84 11.99 -12.86 -5.27
N PHE A 85 12.32 -11.59 -5.16
CA PHE A 85 13.68 -11.10 -5.20
C PHE A 85 14.53 -11.60 -4.02
N ASP A 86 13.93 -11.74 -2.83
CA ASP A 86 14.58 -12.32 -1.65
C ASP A 86 14.96 -13.80 -1.84
N ILE A 87 14.21 -14.53 -2.68
CA ILE A 87 14.52 -15.91 -3.06
C ILE A 87 15.59 -15.96 -4.13
N ASP A 88 15.46 -15.10 -5.15
CA ASP A 88 16.34 -15.11 -6.33
C ASP A 88 17.72 -14.50 -6.02
N GLN A 89 17.75 -13.41 -5.21
CA GLN A 89 18.95 -12.66 -4.89
C GLN A 89 19.00 -12.21 -3.41
N PRO A 90 19.17 -13.14 -2.46
CA PRO A 90 19.06 -12.86 -1.02
C PRO A 90 20.08 -11.85 -0.51
N GLU A 91 21.31 -11.86 -1.04
CA GLU A 91 22.35 -10.93 -0.62
C GLU A 91 22.03 -9.48 -0.99
N GLN A 92 21.57 -9.27 -2.22
CA GLN A 92 21.17 -7.93 -2.67
C GLN A 92 19.94 -7.42 -1.90
N MET A 93 18.97 -8.30 -1.67
CA MET A 93 17.79 -7.93 -0.87
C MET A 93 18.18 -7.58 0.57
N ALA A 94 19.14 -8.26 1.18
CA ALA A 94 19.65 -7.91 2.49
C ALA A 94 20.27 -6.50 2.52
N GLN A 95 21.02 -6.12 1.48
CA GLN A 95 21.58 -4.78 1.34
C GLN A 95 20.47 -3.73 1.18
N ILE A 96 19.48 -3.98 0.34
CA ILE A 96 18.32 -3.10 0.16
C ILE A 96 17.57 -2.90 1.48
N LYS A 97 17.32 -3.99 2.22
CA LYS A 97 16.68 -3.93 3.55
C LYS A 97 17.49 -3.11 4.55
N ALA A 98 18.82 -3.25 4.54
CA ALA A 98 19.72 -2.48 5.40
C ALA A 98 19.71 -0.98 5.06
N VAL A 99 19.71 -0.64 3.78
CA VAL A 99 19.59 0.76 3.32
C VAL A 99 18.22 1.34 3.72
N ARG A 100 17.12 0.63 3.45
CA ARG A 100 15.77 1.05 3.83
C ARG A 100 15.65 1.29 5.35
N LYS A 101 16.26 0.43 6.17
CA LYS A 101 16.29 0.60 7.64
C LYS A 101 17.05 1.85 8.07
N ARG A 102 18.21 2.12 7.46
CA ARG A 102 18.99 3.34 7.74
C ARG A 102 18.23 4.61 7.34
N MET A 103 17.59 4.60 6.16
CA MET A 103 16.80 5.74 5.71
C MET A 103 15.58 6.00 6.61
N ALA A 104 14.90 4.93 7.07
CA ALA A 104 13.79 5.05 8.01
C ALA A 104 14.25 5.66 9.35
N ALA A 105 15.38 5.21 9.89
CA ALA A 105 15.96 5.78 11.11
C ALA A 105 16.33 7.26 10.92
N ALA A 106 16.98 7.61 9.81
CA ALA A 106 17.34 9.00 9.51
C ALA A 106 16.10 9.91 9.34
N GLN A 107 15.01 9.38 8.76
CA GLN A 107 13.74 10.11 8.66
C GLN A 107 13.10 10.32 10.05
N GLU A 108 13.15 9.33 10.91
CA GLU A 108 12.63 9.44 12.28
C GLU A 108 13.44 10.45 13.10
N ASP A 109 14.76 10.43 13.00
CA ASP A 109 15.63 11.43 13.62
C ASP A 109 15.33 12.84 13.09
N ALA A 110 15.09 12.98 11.79
CA ALA A 110 14.73 14.27 11.20
C ALA A 110 13.36 14.77 11.68
N LYS A 111 12.39 13.88 11.82
CA LYS A 111 11.08 14.19 12.41
C LYS A 111 11.22 14.61 13.87
N SER A 112 12.03 13.87 14.65
CA SER A 112 12.28 14.16 16.06
C SER A 112 12.92 15.53 16.27
N ARG A 113 13.85 15.93 15.40
CA ARG A 113 14.49 17.27 15.46
C ARG A 113 13.55 18.41 15.09
N ARG A 114 12.54 18.16 14.27
CA ARG A 114 11.54 19.17 13.84
C ARG A 114 10.37 19.33 14.80
N SER A 115 10.16 18.37 15.69
CA SER A 115 9.05 18.36 16.62
C SER A 115 9.57 18.45 18.05
N THR A 116 8.97 19.32 18.85
CA THR A 116 9.19 19.39 20.30
C THR A 116 8.42 18.28 21.04
N LEU A 117 7.54 17.60 20.35
CA LEU A 117 6.72 16.52 20.90
C LEU A 117 7.52 15.20 20.95
N ASP A 118 7.24 14.39 21.95
CA ASP A 118 7.81 13.05 22.00
C ASP A 118 7.19 12.11 20.94
N ALA A 119 7.68 10.86 20.84
CA ALA A 119 7.25 9.92 19.84
C ALA A 119 5.77 9.52 20.00
N TYR A 120 5.28 9.40 21.23
CA TYR A 120 3.88 9.03 21.51
C TYR A 120 2.94 10.19 21.24
N GLU A 121 3.31 11.40 21.62
CA GLU A 121 2.54 12.62 21.33
C GLU A 121 2.42 12.85 19.82
N ARG A 122 3.49 12.63 19.06
CA ARG A 122 3.45 12.70 17.58
C ARG A 122 2.50 11.68 16.97
N LEU A 123 2.54 10.42 17.45
CA LEU A 123 1.60 9.39 17.03
C LEU A 123 0.16 9.78 17.34
N ALA A 124 -0.13 10.28 18.52
CA ALA A 124 -1.47 10.73 18.90
C ALA A 124 -1.98 11.86 17.98
N VAL A 125 -1.11 12.81 17.61
CA VAL A 125 -1.45 13.88 16.65
C VAL A 125 -1.70 13.32 15.24
N GLU A 126 -0.87 12.39 14.77
CA GLU A 126 -1.06 11.73 13.48
C GLU A 126 -2.37 10.90 13.43
N GLU A 127 -2.69 10.19 14.51
CA GLU A 127 -3.95 9.45 14.64
C GLU A 127 -5.16 10.39 14.63
N ALA A 128 -5.11 11.47 15.41
CA ALA A 128 -6.17 12.47 15.44
C ALA A 128 -6.38 13.13 14.07
N SER A 129 -5.30 13.47 13.37
CA SER A 129 -5.35 14.05 12.02
C SER A 129 -5.95 13.07 11.00
N THR A 130 -5.59 11.79 11.12
CA THR A 130 -6.12 10.73 10.26
C THR A 130 -7.60 10.49 10.52
N ALA A 131 -8.02 10.45 11.78
CA ALA A 131 -9.43 10.33 12.16
C ALA A 131 -10.26 11.52 11.64
N ALA A 132 -9.75 12.74 11.78
CA ALA A 132 -10.40 13.94 11.25
C ALA A 132 -10.54 13.89 9.71
N ARG A 133 -9.53 13.39 9.01
CA ARG A 133 -9.56 13.23 7.54
C ARG A 133 -10.60 12.17 7.12
N ILE A 134 -10.65 11.03 7.80
CA ILE A 134 -11.65 9.99 7.56
C ILE A 134 -13.05 10.56 7.75
N LYS A 135 -13.30 11.24 8.88
CA LYS A 135 -14.58 11.88 9.18
C LYS A 135 -14.99 12.94 8.14
N SER A 136 -14.02 13.67 7.57
CA SER A 136 -14.30 14.64 6.52
C SER A 136 -14.67 13.99 5.18
N LEU A 137 -14.15 12.81 4.90
CA LEU A 137 -14.48 12.03 3.71
C LEU A 137 -15.87 11.38 3.83
N GLU A 138 -16.26 10.91 5.02
CA GLU A 138 -17.59 10.35 5.28
C GLU A 138 -18.71 11.39 5.08
N ARG A 139 -18.43 12.67 5.35
CA ARG A 139 -19.41 13.76 5.16
C ARG A 139 -19.64 14.18 3.70
N LYS A 140 -18.80 13.70 2.77
CA LYS A 140 -18.88 14.06 1.35
C LYS A 140 -19.54 12.98 0.49
N LEU A 141 -19.99 11.89 1.12
CA LEU A 141 -20.76 10.81 0.53
C LEU A 141 -22.24 10.97 0.88
#